data_9cd7f7f422419fb4b6c3344659a30b7b
#
_entry.id   9cd7f7f422419fb4b6c3344659a30b7b
#
_cell.length_a   1.000
_cell.length_b   1.000
_cell.length_c   1.000
_cell.angle_alpha   90.00
_cell.angle_beta   90.00
_cell.angle_gamma   90.00
#
_symmetry.space_group_name_H-M   'P 1'
#
loop_
_entity.id
_entity.type
_entity.pdbx_description
1 polymer ?
#
loop_
_entity_poly.entity_id
_entity_poly.type
_entity_poly.pdbx_seq_one_letter_code
_entity_poly.pdbx_strand_id
1 'polypeptide(L)'
;MYDLHSILIQLKKEDTPLHGVVVRCVRCFYQWLDPTLWEGSALFELWAQELELIYGDLRQRLSPNAKTDAGSLGDRFGFDTPPELPRLLQSIQTFYSVLIKLIAWNTLRGATPEPPLTELLSGRAFVNRGIRNFCGDDWYIWPLDIWDPALETQCEELRACLESFDTCPEGSTLSPDSLSRIYETVVPPALRHALGEYYTPGWLAERTLQNAVSASGQQAGDLRFLDPACGSGVFLIQALRMIRADTPQDPPLSDQVAGFDLHPLAVLTAKVNYLAVMARQPLPEAGLFLPVYRYDALNIPILRGDTLVIDTGCGLVCDVPLSLCRQAVEMRPDPEEFLSMPEARGLLTSLPPNGRLLLAGILLNRIWAFFHQKADIVMGNPPWVNWEYLSPRYRAGSQHLWGEYGLLQVKGPRLGFSKEDVSTLFTCAALDRFLVPGGRLSFILRQATFRSAQNGAGFRRFYLDGPGLDFRVLKVEDLGHIRPFDGICTPVALVLIQRDARHVFPVPYRHWQAKPGFRRAVRSPDATIASVLPFVRMEDMTAAPA
;
A
#
# COMPACT_ATOMS: atom_id res chain seq x y z
N MET A 1 -21.50 -5.01 12.00
CA MET A 1 -20.35 -5.05 11.06
C MET A 1 -20.65 -6.04 9.95
N TYR A 2 -20.30 -5.72 8.71
CA TYR A 2 -20.52 -6.63 7.57
C TYR A 2 -19.72 -7.93 7.69
N ASP A 3 -20.36 -9.04 7.35
CA ASP A 3 -19.70 -10.34 7.23
C ASP A 3 -18.92 -10.42 5.91
N LEU A 4 -17.64 -10.03 5.95
CA LEU A 4 -16.75 -10.04 4.77
C LEU A 4 -16.52 -11.45 4.21
N HIS A 5 -16.67 -12.50 5.02
CA HIS A 5 -16.54 -13.87 4.53
C HIS A 5 -17.71 -14.23 3.61
N SER A 6 -18.93 -13.90 4.00
CA SER A 6 -20.13 -14.07 3.16
C SER A 6 -20.09 -13.20 1.91
N ILE A 7 -19.62 -11.97 2.02
CA ILE A 7 -19.39 -11.08 0.87
C ILE A 7 -18.41 -11.75 -0.12
N LEU A 8 -17.28 -12.28 0.34
CA LEU A 8 -16.30 -12.97 -0.50
C LEU A 8 -16.87 -14.20 -1.19
N ILE A 9 -17.70 -14.99 -0.49
CA ILE A 9 -18.36 -16.16 -1.09
C ILE A 9 -19.29 -15.73 -2.23
N GLN A 10 -20.07 -14.68 -2.02
CA GLN A 10 -21.01 -14.19 -3.04
C GLN A 10 -20.28 -13.56 -4.25
N LEU A 11 -19.20 -12.83 -4.03
CA LEU A 11 -18.41 -12.26 -5.13
C LEU A 11 -17.75 -13.32 -6.03
N LYS A 12 -17.50 -14.51 -5.50
CA LYS A 12 -16.91 -15.64 -6.26
C LYS A 12 -17.92 -16.39 -7.13
N LYS A 13 -19.23 -16.23 -6.87
CA LYS A 13 -20.29 -16.93 -7.58
C LYS A 13 -21.02 -15.95 -8.50
N GLU A 14 -21.11 -16.26 -9.80
CA GLU A 14 -21.69 -15.36 -10.79
C GLU A 14 -23.21 -15.14 -10.65
N ASP A 15 -23.94 -16.14 -10.11
CA ASP A 15 -25.40 -16.09 -9.98
C ASP A 15 -25.89 -15.52 -8.65
N THR A 16 -25.12 -14.64 -8.00
CA THR A 16 -25.51 -14.05 -6.71
C THR A 16 -26.03 -12.62 -6.87
N PRO A 17 -26.94 -12.17 -5.97
CA PRO A 17 -27.41 -10.79 -5.98
C PRO A 17 -26.28 -9.77 -5.93
N LEU A 18 -25.28 -9.99 -5.07
CA LEU A 18 -24.13 -9.09 -4.94
C LEU A 18 -23.31 -9.03 -6.22
N HIS A 19 -23.04 -10.18 -6.87
CA HIS A 19 -22.32 -10.21 -8.15
C HIS A 19 -23.05 -9.40 -9.21
N GLY A 20 -24.37 -9.54 -9.31
CA GLY A 20 -25.21 -8.77 -10.24
C GLY A 20 -25.12 -7.26 -9.99
N VAL A 21 -25.11 -6.82 -8.73
CA VAL A 21 -24.91 -5.40 -8.37
C VAL A 21 -23.52 -4.93 -8.78
N VAL A 22 -22.48 -5.72 -8.50
CA VAL A 22 -21.09 -5.39 -8.88
C VAL A 22 -20.97 -5.18 -10.40
N VAL A 23 -21.53 -6.09 -11.20
CA VAL A 23 -21.52 -5.98 -12.67
C VAL A 23 -22.18 -4.69 -13.12
N ARG A 24 -23.36 -4.35 -12.59
CA ARG A 24 -24.05 -3.10 -12.94
C ARG A 24 -23.27 -1.86 -12.54
N CYS A 25 -22.71 -1.82 -11.33
CA CYS A 25 -21.87 -0.71 -10.89
C CYS A 25 -20.65 -0.50 -11.80
N VAL A 26 -19.89 -1.56 -12.08
CA VAL A 26 -18.70 -1.46 -12.93
C VAL A 26 -19.06 -1.01 -14.35
N ARG A 27 -20.14 -1.53 -14.93
CA ARG A 27 -20.63 -1.09 -16.26
C ARG A 27 -21.09 0.36 -16.25
N CYS A 28 -21.79 0.80 -15.20
CA CYS A 28 -22.21 2.18 -15.05
C CYS A 28 -20.98 3.11 -15.00
N PHE A 29 -20.00 2.83 -14.16
CA PHE A 29 -18.75 3.61 -14.12
C PHE A 29 -18.01 3.58 -15.46
N TYR A 30 -17.95 2.44 -16.14
CA TYR A 30 -17.32 2.33 -17.45
C TYR A 30 -18.01 3.21 -18.49
N GLN A 31 -19.33 3.28 -18.51
CA GLN A 31 -20.08 4.14 -19.44
C GLN A 31 -19.74 5.62 -19.20
N TRP A 32 -19.72 6.05 -17.95
CA TRP A 32 -19.41 7.42 -17.60
C TRP A 32 -17.94 7.83 -17.80
N LEU A 33 -17.02 6.90 -17.87
CA LEU A 33 -15.63 7.15 -18.23
C LEU A 33 -15.41 7.25 -19.77
N ASP A 34 -16.46 7.47 -20.57
CA ASP A 34 -16.33 7.64 -22.01
C ASP A 34 -15.63 8.97 -22.32
N PRO A 35 -14.47 8.96 -23.03
CA PRO A 35 -13.75 10.18 -23.35
C PRO A 35 -14.58 11.21 -24.12
N THR A 36 -15.62 10.76 -24.85
CA THR A 36 -16.51 11.68 -25.60
C THR A 36 -17.47 12.44 -24.70
N LEU A 37 -17.73 11.94 -23.49
CA LEU A 37 -18.56 12.61 -22.48
C LEU A 37 -17.74 13.55 -21.59
N TRP A 38 -16.42 13.44 -21.64
CA TRP A 38 -15.48 14.11 -20.74
C TRP A 38 -14.43 14.93 -21.49
N GLU A 39 -14.84 15.79 -22.42
CA GLU A 39 -13.90 16.73 -23.01
C GLU A 39 -13.22 17.56 -21.90
N GLY A 40 -11.97 17.20 -21.54
CA GLY A 40 -11.11 17.99 -20.69
C GLY A 40 -11.21 17.73 -19.18
N SER A 41 -11.60 16.53 -18.73
CA SER A 41 -11.46 16.21 -17.30
C SER A 41 -9.99 16.14 -16.91
N ALA A 42 -9.49 17.21 -16.29
CA ALA A 42 -8.14 17.27 -15.74
C ALA A 42 -7.85 16.11 -14.76
N LEU A 43 -8.87 15.58 -14.09
CA LEU A 43 -8.76 14.44 -13.19
C LEU A 43 -8.46 13.13 -13.93
N PHE A 44 -9.07 12.91 -15.11
CA PHE A 44 -8.78 11.73 -15.91
C PHE A 44 -7.37 11.74 -16.48
N GLU A 45 -6.92 12.88 -16.98
CA GLU A 45 -5.54 13.05 -17.47
C GLU A 45 -4.51 12.85 -16.37
N LEU A 46 -4.76 13.41 -15.18
CA LEU A 46 -3.93 13.22 -14.01
C LEU A 46 -3.90 11.74 -13.58
N TRP A 47 -5.05 11.07 -13.59
CA TRP A 47 -5.12 9.64 -13.28
C TRP A 47 -4.37 8.79 -14.31
N ALA A 48 -4.49 9.08 -15.59
CA ALA A 48 -3.78 8.37 -16.65
C ALA A 48 -2.25 8.50 -16.50
N GLN A 49 -1.76 9.70 -16.15
CA GLN A 49 -0.34 9.94 -15.86
C GLN A 49 0.14 9.16 -14.62
N GLU A 50 -0.69 9.09 -13.60
CA GLU A 50 -0.41 8.31 -12.38
C GLU A 50 -0.38 6.81 -12.67
N LEU A 51 -1.33 6.32 -13.45
CA LEU A 51 -1.38 4.93 -13.87
C LEU A 51 -0.09 4.53 -14.62
N GLU A 52 0.39 5.40 -15.51
CA GLU A 52 1.65 5.20 -16.21
C GLU A 52 2.85 5.22 -15.27
N LEU A 53 2.83 6.08 -14.25
CA LEU A 53 3.89 6.13 -13.24
C LEU A 53 3.96 4.83 -12.44
N ILE A 54 2.81 4.35 -11.94
CA ILE A 54 2.71 3.17 -11.06
C ILE A 54 2.95 1.88 -11.85
N TYR A 55 2.29 1.73 -12.98
CA TYR A 55 2.25 0.47 -13.72
C TYR A 55 3.16 0.45 -14.97
N GLY A 56 3.68 1.59 -15.40
CA GLY A 56 4.39 1.72 -16.66
C GLY A 56 3.48 1.48 -17.87
N ASP A 57 4.07 1.10 -19.01
CA ASP A 57 3.28 0.76 -20.21
C ASP A 57 2.59 -0.61 -20.01
N LEU A 58 1.33 -0.57 -19.58
CA LEU A 58 0.49 -1.76 -19.39
C LEU A 58 0.42 -2.63 -20.62
N ARG A 59 0.44 -2.03 -21.83
CA ARG A 59 0.36 -2.78 -23.10
C ARG A 59 1.58 -3.65 -23.33
N GLN A 60 2.75 -3.21 -22.87
CA GLN A 60 4.00 -3.99 -22.96
C GLN A 60 4.11 -5.05 -21.87
N ARG A 61 3.58 -4.77 -20.67
CA ARG A 61 3.62 -5.70 -19.53
C ARG A 61 2.63 -6.85 -19.65
N LEU A 62 1.52 -6.64 -20.33
CA LEU A 62 0.52 -7.67 -20.54
C LEU A 62 1.09 -8.71 -21.52
N SER A 63 1.42 -9.89 -21.01
CA SER A 63 1.73 -11.07 -21.82
C SER A 63 0.55 -11.41 -22.74
N PRO A 64 0.76 -12.22 -23.81
CA PRO A 64 -0.35 -12.72 -24.62
C PRO A 64 -1.46 -13.38 -23.78
N ASN A 65 -1.10 -14.07 -22.70
CA ASN A 65 -2.06 -14.66 -21.75
C ASN A 65 -2.85 -13.60 -20.98
N ALA A 66 -2.20 -12.49 -20.56
CA ALA A 66 -2.88 -11.41 -19.87
C ALA A 66 -3.85 -10.63 -20.78
N LYS A 67 -3.61 -10.62 -22.10
CA LYS A 67 -4.59 -10.09 -23.08
C LYS A 67 -5.83 -10.97 -23.18
N THR A 68 -5.65 -12.29 -23.10
CA THR A 68 -6.75 -13.26 -23.03
C THR A 68 -7.53 -13.09 -21.72
N ASP A 69 -6.81 -12.85 -20.61
CA ASP A 69 -7.42 -12.60 -19.30
C ASP A 69 -8.17 -11.26 -19.24
N ALA A 70 -7.73 -10.23 -19.99
CA ALA A 70 -8.46 -8.97 -20.13
C ALA A 70 -9.77 -9.15 -20.92
N GLY A 71 -9.80 -10.04 -21.93
CA GLY A 71 -11.02 -10.47 -22.61
C GLY A 71 -11.97 -11.18 -21.64
N SER A 72 -11.46 -12.17 -20.90
CA SER A 72 -12.24 -12.90 -19.89
C SER A 72 -12.74 -12.00 -18.75
N LEU A 73 -12.01 -10.92 -18.44
CA LEU A 73 -12.47 -9.90 -17.48
C LEU A 73 -13.66 -9.11 -18.06
N GLY A 74 -13.62 -8.75 -19.34
CA GLY A 74 -14.75 -8.13 -20.04
C GLY A 74 -15.99 -9.03 -20.00
N ASP A 75 -15.84 -10.32 -20.32
CA ASP A 75 -16.91 -11.32 -20.28
C ASP A 75 -17.53 -11.41 -18.87
N ARG A 76 -16.69 -11.39 -17.82
CA ARG A 76 -17.14 -11.43 -16.42
C ARG A 76 -18.04 -10.27 -16.05
N PHE A 77 -17.81 -9.09 -16.63
CA PHE A 77 -18.67 -7.90 -16.43
C PHE A 77 -19.74 -7.74 -17.51
N GLY A 78 -19.95 -8.76 -18.35
CA GLY A 78 -21.01 -8.80 -19.35
C GLY A 78 -20.85 -7.81 -20.50
N PHE A 79 -19.61 -7.55 -20.93
CA PHE A 79 -19.35 -6.74 -22.12
C PHE A 79 -19.41 -7.63 -23.37
N ASP A 80 -20.26 -7.25 -24.34
CA ASP A 80 -20.41 -7.97 -25.61
C ASP A 80 -19.19 -7.81 -26.55
N THR A 81 -18.43 -6.74 -26.35
CA THR A 81 -17.19 -6.45 -27.07
C THR A 81 -16.06 -6.22 -26.08
N PRO A 82 -14.79 -6.58 -26.42
CA PRO A 82 -13.66 -6.37 -25.52
C PRO A 82 -13.57 -4.90 -25.05
N PRO A 83 -13.67 -4.62 -23.76
CA PRO A 83 -13.59 -3.26 -23.24
C PRO A 83 -12.15 -2.72 -23.30
N GLU A 84 -12.02 -1.41 -23.32
CA GLU A 84 -10.71 -0.77 -23.17
C GLU A 84 -10.16 -1.01 -21.76
N LEU A 85 -9.01 -1.68 -21.65
CA LEU A 85 -8.49 -2.19 -20.39
C LEU A 85 -8.24 -1.10 -19.34
N PRO A 86 -7.58 0.06 -19.62
CA PRO A 86 -7.39 1.11 -18.62
C PRO A 86 -8.71 1.63 -18.08
N ARG A 87 -9.70 1.85 -18.94
CA ARG A 87 -11.03 2.31 -18.57
C ARG A 87 -11.78 1.29 -17.72
N LEU A 88 -11.71 0.00 -18.07
CA LEU A 88 -12.29 -1.08 -17.26
C LEU A 88 -11.60 -1.18 -15.89
N LEU A 89 -10.27 -1.10 -15.86
CA LEU A 89 -9.50 -1.15 -14.62
C LEU A 89 -9.89 0.01 -13.68
N GLN A 90 -9.99 1.22 -14.22
CA GLN A 90 -10.45 2.36 -13.42
C GLN A 90 -11.88 2.17 -12.90
N SER A 91 -12.78 1.63 -13.72
CA SER A 91 -14.16 1.36 -13.31
C SER A 91 -14.22 0.35 -12.15
N ILE A 92 -13.40 -0.72 -12.22
CA ILE A 92 -13.28 -1.72 -11.16
C ILE A 92 -12.68 -1.10 -9.90
N GLN A 93 -11.64 -0.28 -10.03
CA GLN A 93 -11.00 0.39 -8.90
C GLN A 93 -11.94 1.41 -8.24
N THR A 94 -12.73 2.13 -9.04
CA THR A 94 -13.78 3.04 -8.53
C THR A 94 -14.85 2.27 -7.76
N PHE A 95 -15.37 1.16 -8.33
CA PHE A 95 -16.29 0.27 -7.62
C PHE A 95 -15.70 -0.19 -6.29
N TYR A 96 -14.46 -0.66 -6.29
CA TYR A 96 -13.80 -1.13 -5.07
C TYR A 96 -13.63 0.00 -4.04
N SER A 97 -13.30 1.21 -4.47
CA SER A 97 -13.22 2.38 -3.59
C SER A 97 -14.57 2.68 -2.91
N VAL A 98 -15.67 2.65 -3.68
CA VAL A 98 -17.02 2.81 -3.13
C VAL A 98 -17.33 1.72 -2.10
N LEU A 99 -17.06 0.46 -2.45
CA LEU A 99 -17.29 -0.69 -1.58
C LEU A 99 -16.55 -0.56 -0.24
N ILE A 100 -15.25 -0.25 -0.25
CA ILE A 100 -14.47 -0.18 0.99
C ILE A 100 -14.83 1.04 1.85
N LYS A 101 -15.31 2.14 1.25
CA LYS A 101 -15.84 3.29 2.01
C LYS A 101 -17.14 2.93 2.73
N LEU A 102 -18.05 2.18 2.08
CA LEU A 102 -19.25 1.65 2.71
C LEU A 102 -18.90 0.71 3.88
N ILE A 103 -17.91 -0.17 3.69
CA ILE A 103 -17.40 -1.06 4.74
C ILE A 103 -16.79 -0.25 5.89
N ALA A 104 -15.97 0.76 5.58
CA ALA A 104 -15.36 1.63 6.58
C ALA A 104 -16.42 2.37 7.42
N TRP A 105 -17.45 2.91 6.77
CA TRP A 105 -18.55 3.57 7.46
C TRP A 105 -19.28 2.60 8.39
N ASN A 106 -19.58 1.39 7.92
CA ASN A 106 -20.24 0.37 8.74
C ASN A 106 -19.42 -0.01 9.99
N THR A 107 -18.07 0.03 9.92
CA THR A 107 -17.22 -0.19 11.10
C THR A 107 -17.29 0.91 12.14
N LEU A 108 -17.63 2.12 11.72
CA LEU A 108 -17.80 3.29 12.61
C LEU A 108 -19.24 3.43 13.11
N ARG A 109 -20.16 2.61 12.58
CA ARG A 109 -21.60 2.74 12.79
C ARG A 109 -21.95 2.57 14.29
N GLY A 110 -22.30 3.69 14.91
CA GLY A 110 -23.05 3.74 16.16
C GLY A 110 -24.52 4.00 15.85
N ALA A 111 -25.26 4.61 16.77
CA ALA A 111 -26.65 5.04 16.57
C ALA A 111 -26.83 6.28 15.65
N THR A 112 -25.88 6.52 14.75
CA THR A 112 -25.94 7.67 13.82
C THR A 112 -26.66 7.32 12.53
N PRO A 113 -27.47 8.25 11.98
CA PRO A 113 -28.12 8.08 10.68
C PRO A 113 -27.10 7.82 9.57
N GLU A 114 -27.51 7.10 8.54
CA GLU A 114 -26.74 6.92 7.32
C GLU A 114 -26.53 8.29 6.63
N PRO A 115 -25.31 8.63 6.25
CA PRO A 115 -25.05 9.87 5.52
C PRO A 115 -25.50 9.74 4.06
N PRO A 116 -25.75 10.85 3.37
CA PRO A 116 -25.87 10.87 1.93
C PRO A 116 -24.64 10.23 1.28
N LEU A 117 -24.83 9.50 0.18
CA LEU A 117 -23.69 8.85 -0.53
C LEU A 117 -22.62 9.86 -0.95
N THR A 118 -23.02 11.05 -1.38
CA THR A 118 -22.07 12.11 -1.76
C THR A 118 -21.15 12.53 -0.61
N GLU A 119 -21.67 12.62 0.61
CA GLU A 119 -20.84 12.92 1.79
C GLU A 119 -19.94 11.73 2.18
N LEU A 120 -20.44 10.52 2.03
CA LEU A 120 -19.65 9.32 2.31
C LEU A 120 -18.53 9.15 1.30
N LEU A 121 -18.81 9.28 0.01
CA LEU A 121 -17.85 9.11 -1.06
C LEU A 121 -16.81 10.23 -1.11
N SER A 122 -17.19 11.48 -0.82
CA SER A 122 -16.24 12.60 -0.69
C SER A 122 -15.35 12.51 0.55
N GLY A 123 -15.71 11.69 1.53
CA GLY A 123 -15.03 11.60 2.82
C GLY A 123 -15.53 12.58 3.87
N ARG A 124 -16.44 13.51 3.54
CA ARG A 124 -16.99 14.50 4.49
C ARG A 124 -17.67 13.83 5.69
N ALA A 125 -18.37 12.72 5.47
CA ALA A 125 -18.98 11.94 6.54
C ALA A 125 -17.93 11.46 7.57
N PHE A 126 -16.73 11.08 7.13
CA PHE A 126 -15.63 10.68 8.00
C PHE A 126 -15.03 11.86 8.76
N VAL A 127 -14.86 13.01 8.10
CA VAL A 127 -14.43 14.27 8.74
C VAL A 127 -15.40 14.67 9.84
N ASN A 128 -16.72 14.60 9.58
CA ASN A 128 -17.76 14.87 10.57
C ASN A 128 -17.74 13.91 11.78
N ARG A 129 -17.10 12.75 11.62
CA ARG A 129 -16.84 11.78 12.70
C ARG A 129 -15.46 11.94 13.34
N GLY A 130 -14.72 12.98 12.99
CA GLY A 130 -13.39 13.28 13.53
C GLY A 130 -12.25 12.54 12.83
N ILE A 131 -12.45 11.95 11.64
CA ILE A 131 -11.37 11.30 10.87
C ILE A 131 -11.01 12.20 9.69
N ARG A 132 -9.95 13.00 9.83
CA ARG A 132 -9.67 14.12 8.94
C ARG A 132 -9.04 13.77 7.59
N ASN A 133 -8.23 12.71 7.53
CA ASN A 133 -7.42 12.38 6.35
C ASN A 133 -7.84 11.08 5.65
N PHE A 134 -9.11 10.68 5.76
CA PHE A 134 -9.55 9.40 5.20
C PHE A 134 -9.54 9.40 3.66
N CYS A 135 -10.15 10.40 3.02
CA CYS A 135 -10.33 10.48 1.56
C CYS A 135 -9.63 11.67 0.89
N GLY A 136 -8.77 12.41 1.57
CA GLY A 136 -8.22 13.67 1.06
C GLY A 136 -7.43 13.59 -0.25
N ASP A 137 -6.86 12.44 -0.58
CA ASP A 137 -6.07 12.15 -1.79
C ASP A 137 -6.68 11.05 -2.66
N ASP A 138 -8.00 10.92 -2.61
CA ASP A 138 -8.73 9.86 -3.28
C ASP A 138 -9.02 10.18 -4.75
N TRP A 139 -8.42 9.43 -5.65
CA TRP A 139 -8.60 9.54 -7.10
C TRP A 139 -9.95 9.01 -7.60
N TYR A 140 -10.67 8.28 -6.77
CA TYR A 140 -11.91 7.59 -7.14
C TYR A 140 -13.16 8.35 -6.75
N ILE A 141 -13.02 9.66 -6.44
CA ILE A 141 -14.14 10.57 -6.16
C ILE A 141 -14.71 11.20 -7.45
N TRP A 142 -14.11 10.96 -8.60
CA TRP A 142 -14.55 11.51 -9.88
C TRP A 142 -16.05 11.33 -10.18
N PRO A 143 -16.76 10.26 -9.72
CA PRO A 143 -18.20 10.16 -9.94
C PRO A 143 -18.99 11.33 -9.34
N LEU A 144 -18.44 12.02 -8.32
CA LEU A 144 -19.08 13.19 -7.72
C LEU A 144 -19.09 14.42 -8.62
N ASP A 145 -18.22 14.49 -9.63
CA ASP A 145 -18.15 15.58 -10.60
C ASP A 145 -19.32 15.54 -11.59
N ILE A 146 -19.86 14.34 -11.81
CA ILE A 146 -20.94 14.04 -12.75
C ILE A 146 -22.11 13.35 -12.07
N TRP A 147 -22.23 13.49 -10.76
CA TRP A 147 -23.21 12.77 -9.96
C TRP A 147 -24.61 12.90 -10.54
N ASP A 148 -25.15 11.79 -11.02
CA ASP A 148 -26.45 11.71 -11.63
C ASP A 148 -27.32 10.60 -10.99
N PRO A 149 -28.64 10.59 -11.24
CA PRO A 149 -29.55 9.61 -10.64
C PRO A 149 -29.21 8.14 -10.96
N ALA A 150 -28.58 7.85 -12.09
CA ALA A 150 -28.20 6.47 -12.43
C ALA A 150 -27.02 6.00 -11.60
N LEU A 151 -25.98 6.84 -11.41
CA LEU A 151 -24.86 6.58 -10.52
C LEU A 151 -25.32 6.41 -9.07
N GLU A 152 -26.16 7.33 -8.60
CA GLU A 152 -26.72 7.26 -7.25
C GLU A 152 -27.49 5.97 -7.03
N THR A 153 -28.38 5.60 -7.96
CA THR A 153 -29.16 4.35 -7.88
C THR A 153 -28.25 3.12 -7.76
N GLN A 154 -27.19 3.01 -8.56
CA GLN A 154 -26.29 1.85 -8.52
C GLN A 154 -25.49 1.80 -7.20
N CYS A 155 -25.06 2.94 -6.68
CA CYS A 155 -24.36 3.00 -5.40
C CYS A 155 -25.29 2.70 -4.21
N GLU A 156 -26.57 3.13 -4.27
CA GLU A 156 -27.60 2.80 -3.27
C GLU A 156 -27.98 1.32 -3.31
N GLU A 157 -28.10 0.72 -4.50
CA GLU A 157 -28.31 -0.74 -4.62
C GLU A 157 -27.14 -1.53 -3.98
N LEU A 158 -25.89 -1.07 -4.17
CA LEU A 158 -24.75 -1.67 -3.53
C LEU A 158 -24.83 -1.55 -2.00
N ARG A 159 -25.15 -0.36 -1.48
CA ARG A 159 -25.33 -0.12 -0.04
C ARG A 159 -26.41 -1.03 0.54
N ALA A 160 -27.59 -1.07 -0.05
CA ALA A 160 -28.69 -1.92 0.38
C ALA A 160 -28.35 -3.41 0.33
N CYS A 161 -27.63 -3.84 -0.72
CA CYS A 161 -27.15 -5.22 -0.81
C CYS A 161 -26.16 -5.56 0.33
N LEU A 162 -25.25 -4.64 0.67
CA LEU A 162 -24.29 -4.84 1.76
C LEU A 162 -24.95 -4.92 3.13
N GLU A 163 -26.05 -4.19 3.36
CA GLU A 163 -26.81 -4.25 4.62
C GLU A 163 -27.33 -5.66 4.93
N SER A 164 -27.62 -6.47 3.92
CA SER A 164 -28.01 -7.86 4.10
C SER A 164 -26.91 -8.74 4.75
N PHE A 165 -25.67 -8.28 4.75
CA PHE A 165 -24.51 -8.93 5.37
C PHE A 165 -24.16 -8.35 6.74
N ASP A 166 -24.95 -7.44 7.28
CA ASP A 166 -24.72 -6.85 8.61
C ASP A 166 -25.14 -7.83 9.74
N THR A 167 -24.52 -9.01 9.73
CA THR A 167 -24.86 -10.13 10.61
C THR A 167 -23.74 -10.49 11.60
N CYS A 168 -22.58 -9.83 11.50
CA CYS A 168 -21.46 -10.12 12.39
C CYS A 168 -21.78 -9.67 13.82
N PRO A 169 -21.55 -10.54 14.83
CA PRO A 169 -21.66 -10.19 16.24
C PRO A 169 -20.80 -8.97 16.58
N GLU A 170 -21.26 -8.17 17.54
CA GLU A 170 -20.44 -7.10 18.11
C GLU A 170 -19.11 -7.66 18.61
N GLY A 171 -18.00 -7.01 18.23
CA GLY A 171 -16.66 -7.47 18.58
C GLY A 171 -15.97 -8.36 17.54
N SER A 172 -16.65 -8.75 16.47
CA SER A 172 -16.01 -9.43 15.33
C SER A 172 -14.92 -8.56 14.71
N THR A 173 -13.78 -9.20 14.36
CA THR A 173 -12.63 -8.46 13.82
C THR A 173 -12.56 -8.64 12.32
N LEU A 174 -12.32 -7.54 11.60
CA LEU A 174 -11.85 -7.66 10.23
C LEU A 174 -10.51 -8.39 10.22
N SER A 175 -10.44 -9.50 9.48
CA SER A 175 -9.14 -10.07 9.17
C SER A 175 -8.40 -9.11 8.25
N PRO A 176 -7.11 -8.81 8.47
CA PRO A 176 -6.32 -7.92 7.62
C PRO A 176 -6.35 -8.31 6.15
N ASP A 177 -6.51 -9.61 5.88
CA ASP A 177 -6.51 -10.16 4.54
C ASP A 177 -7.88 -10.07 3.84
N SER A 178 -8.96 -9.76 4.56
CA SER A 178 -10.32 -9.83 4.00
C SER A 178 -10.56 -8.82 2.89
N LEU A 179 -10.16 -7.56 3.06
CA LEU A 179 -10.30 -6.53 2.02
C LEU A 179 -9.40 -6.81 0.81
N SER A 180 -8.17 -7.23 1.06
CA SER A 180 -7.26 -7.65 -0.03
C SER A 180 -7.85 -8.80 -0.84
N ARG A 181 -8.46 -9.79 -0.19
CA ARG A 181 -9.13 -10.92 -0.85
C ARG A 181 -10.37 -10.50 -1.66
N ILE A 182 -11.10 -9.48 -1.21
CA ILE A 182 -12.20 -8.91 -2.00
C ILE A 182 -11.64 -8.35 -3.32
N TYR A 183 -10.59 -7.54 -3.24
CA TYR A 183 -9.92 -7.00 -4.43
C TYR A 183 -9.38 -8.11 -5.33
N GLU A 184 -8.70 -9.10 -4.76
CA GLU A 184 -8.20 -10.27 -5.48
C GLU A 184 -9.30 -11.10 -6.16
N THR A 185 -10.51 -11.07 -5.63
CA THR A 185 -11.65 -11.75 -6.21
C THR A 185 -12.19 -10.99 -7.41
N VAL A 186 -12.15 -9.66 -7.38
CA VAL A 186 -12.65 -8.79 -8.47
C VAL A 186 -11.63 -8.65 -9.60
N VAL A 187 -10.33 -8.56 -9.28
CA VAL A 187 -9.24 -8.43 -10.25
C VAL A 187 -8.49 -9.76 -10.44
N PRO A 188 -8.41 -10.30 -11.68
CA PRO A 188 -7.76 -11.57 -11.96
C PRO A 188 -6.28 -11.61 -11.56
N PRO A 189 -5.76 -12.78 -11.13
CA PRO A 189 -4.36 -12.93 -10.70
C PRO A 189 -3.35 -12.49 -11.76
N ALA A 190 -3.57 -12.85 -13.04
CA ALA A 190 -2.66 -12.48 -14.11
C ALA A 190 -2.53 -10.97 -14.30
N LEU A 191 -3.64 -10.22 -14.15
CA LEU A 191 -3.63 -8.78 -14.22
C LEU A 191 -2.91 -8.18 -12.99
N ARG A 192 -3.21 -8.65 -11.77
CA ARG A 192 -2.52 -8.22 -10.55
C ARG A 192 -1.01 -8.48 -10.60
N HIS A 193 -0.60 -9.64 -11.10
CA HIS A 193 0.82 -9.94 -11.30
C HIS A 193 1.49 -9.01 -12.32
N ALA A 194 0.79 -8.67 -13.42
CA ALA A 194 1.28 -7.69 -14.39
C ALA A 194 1.39 -6.29 -13.78
N LEU A 195 0.51 -5.95 -12.83
CA LEU A 195 0.53 -4.71 -12.07
C LEU A 195 1.58 -4.72 -10.93
N GLY A 196 2.12 -5.89 -10.58
CA GLY A 196 3.07 -6.05 -9.47
C GLY A 196 2.41 -6.04 -8.09
N GLU A 197 1.12 -6.31 -8.02
CA GLU A 197 0.33 -6.32 -6.79
C GLU A 197 0.41 -7.68 -6.10
N TYR A 198 1.15 -7.76 -4.99
CA TYR A 198 1.33 -8.96 -4.21
C TYR A 198 0.97 -8.71 -2.74
N TYR A 199 -0.06 -9.41 -2.26
CA TYR A 199 -0.49 -9.29 -0.87
C TYR A 199 0.27 -10.26 0.04
N THR A 200 0.82 -9.74 1.11
CA THR A 200 1.57 -10.53 2.09
C THR A 200 0.63 -11.25 3.04
N PRO A 201 0.76 -12.59 3.23
CA PRO A 201 -0.03 -13.31 4.23
C PRO A 201 0.21 -12.78 5.64
N GLY A 202 -0.86 -12.67 6.45
CA GLY A 202 -0.79 -12.10 7.81
C GLY A 202 0.20 -12.81 8.72
N TRP A 203 0.29 -14.17 8.67
CA TRP A 203 1.26 -14.94 9.45
C TRP A 203 2.73 -14.61 9.10
N LEU A 204 2.97 -14.27 7.83
CA LEU A 204 4.32 -13.94 7.36
C LEU A 204 4.72 -12.53 7.82
N ALA A 205 3.79 -11.57 7.76
CA ALA A 205 3.98 -10.23 8.32
C ALA A 205 4.23 -10.30 9.84
N GLU A 206 3.44 -11.12 10.56
CA GLU A 206 3.63 -11.38 11.98
C GLU A 206 5.04 -11.91 12.28
N ARG A 207 5.51 -12.92 11.51
CA ARG A 207 6.86 -13.46 11.68
C ARG A 207 7.95 -12.43 11.44
N THR A 208 7.78 -11.62 10.40
CA THR A 208 8.73 -10.55 10.05
C THR A 208 8.87 -9.55 11.19
N LEU A 209 7.76 -9.12 11.78
CA LEU A 209 7.73 -8.21 12.93
C LEU A 209 8.31 -8.82 14.19
N GLN A 210 7.95 -10.07 14.53
CA GLN A 210 8.50 -10.76 15.69
C GLN A 210 10.03 -10.81 15.66
N ASN A 211 10.63 -11.04 14.47
CA ASN A 211 12.08 -11.02 14.30
C ASN A 211 12.67 -9.63 14.63
N ALA A 212 12.03 -8.55 14.14
CA ALA A 212 12.54 -7.19 14.33
C ALA A 212 12.40 -6.72 15.78
N VAL A 213 11.23 -6.91 16.39
CA VAL A 213 10.97 -6.53 17.79
C VAL A 213 11.87 -7.32 18.74
N SER A 214 11.99 -8.65 18.57
CA SER A 214 12.88 -9.48 19.40
C SER A 214 14.35 -9.03 19.29
N ALA A 215 14.79 -8.59 18.12
CA ALA A 215 16.17 -8.12 17.92
C ALA A 215 16.42 -6.70 18.41
N SER A 216 15.37 -5.89 18.66
CA SER A 216 15.50 -4.57 19.26
C SER A 216 15.81 -4.64 20.75
N GLY A 217 15.37 -5.70 21.42
CA GLY A 217 15.46 -5.86 22.87
C GLY A 217 14.46 -4.96 23.64
N GLN A 218 13.49 -4.34 22.97
CA GLN A 218 12.49 -3.44 23.53
C GLN A 218 11.09 -4.03 23.37
N GLN A 219 10.11 -3.50 24.10
CA GLN A 219 8.70 -3.84 23.91
C GLN A 219 8.13 -3.13 22.68
N ALA A 220 7.13 -3.72 22.02
CA ALA A 220 6.54 -3.10 20.84
C ALA A 220 5.88 -1.74 21.16
N GLY A 221 5.37 -1.58 22.38
CA GLY A 221 4.78 -0.33 22.86
C GLY A 221 5.75 0.86 22.90
N ASP A 222 7.05 0.62 22.98
CA ASP A 222 8.09 1.66 23.04
C ASP A 222 8.68 2.00 21.66
N LEU A 223 8.27 1.30 20.61
CA LEU A 223 8.86 1.38 19.26
C LEU A 223 7.96 2.10 18.28
N ARG A 224 8.55 2.82 17.34
CA ARG A 224 7.88 3.37 16.16
C ARG A 224 8.13 2.47 14.96
N PHE A 225 7.05 2.21 14.22
CA PHE A 225 7.04 1.31 13.07
C PHE A 225 6.73 2.07 11.78
N LEU A 226 7.40 1.70 10.70
CA LEU A 226 7.11 2.21 9.36
C LEU A 226 7.15 1.09 8.33
N ASP A 227 6.11 1.00 7.51
CA ASP A 227 6.11 0.23 6.28
C ASP A 227 6.12 1.19 5.08
N PRO A 228 7.24 1.33 4.35
CA PRO A 228 7.35 2.30 3.25
C PRO A 228 6.78 1.81 1.92
N ALA A 229 6.16 0.62 1.88
CA ALA A 229 5.40 0.06 0.74
C ALA A 229 4.25 -0.79 1.27
N CYS A 230 3.36 -0.16 2.06
CA CYS A 230 2.47 -0.87 2.98
C CYS A 230 1.35 -1.67 2.29
N GLY A 231 1.08 -1.45 1.00
CA GLY A 231 -0.01 -2.10 0.30
C GLY A 231 -1.35 -1.91 1.04
N SER A 232 -2.04 -2.99 1.33
CA SER A 232 -3.28 -2.98 2.12
C SER A 232 -3.08 -2.81 3.63
N GLY A 233 -1.84 -2.62 4.12
CA GLY A 233 -1.52 -2.34 5.52
C GLY A 233 -1.38 -3.56 6.42
N VAL A 234 -1.10 -4.76 5.89
CA VAL A 234 -1.01 -5.99 6.70
C VAL A 234 0.04 -5.88 7.81
N PHE A 235 1.22 -5.30 7.51
CA PHE A 235 2.25 -5.07 8.53
C PHE A 235 1.83 -4.05 9.56
N LEU A 236 1.12 -2.98 9.15
CA LEU A 236 0.60 -1.96 10.07
C LEU A 236 -0.36 -2.58 11.09
N ILE A 237 -1.27 -3.44 10.62
CA ILE A 237 -2.24 -4.14 11.45
C ILE A 237 -1.55 -5.08 12.44
N GLN A 238 -0.51 -5.81 12.00
CA GLN A 238 0.25 -6.67 12.89
C GLN A 238 1.04 -5.88 13.93
N ALA A 239 1.63 -4.74 13.57
CA ALA A 239 2.31 -3.85 14.52
C ALA A 239 1.33 -3.30 15.58
N LEU A 240 0.15 -2.80 15.16
CA LEU A 240 -0.90 -2.35 16.07
C LEU A 240 -1.37 -3.44 17.03
N ARG A 241 -1.49 -4.69 16.54
CA ARG A 241 -1.85 -5.84 17.39
C ARG A 241 -0.77 -6.16 18.41
N MET A 242 0.51 -6.11 18.02
CA MET A 242 1.63 -6.35 18.93
C MET A 242 1.69 -5.27 20.02
N ILE A 243 1.57 -3.99 19.67
CA ILE A 243 1.53 -2.89 20.63
C ILE A 243 0.38 -3.08 21.63
N ARG A 244 -0.82 -3.43 21.15
CA ARG A 244 -1.96 -3.69 22.02
C ARG A 244 -1.79 -4.88 22.95
N ALA A 245 -1.07 -5.91 22.52
CA ALA A 245 -0.76 -7.05 23.37
C ALA A 245 0.18 -6.68 24.52
N ASP A 246 1.13 -5.75 24.26
CA ASP A 246 2.10 -5.28 25.25
C ASP A 246 1.49 -4.22 26.16
N THR A 247 0.61 -3.35 25.63
CA THR A 247 0.00 -2.22 26.35
C THR A 247 -1.53 -2.22 26.21
N PRO A 248 -2.25 -3.18 26.86
CA PRO A 248 -3.69 -3.33 26.65
C PRO A 248 -4.53 -2.14 27.11
N GLN A 249 -4.02 -1.32 28.01
CA GLN A 249 -4.73 -0.18 28.62
C GLN A 249 -4.50 1.13 27.86
N ASP A 250 -3.38 1.26 27.14
CA ASP A 250 -3.06 2.45 26.37
C ASP A 250 -3.39 2.21 24.88
N PRO A 251 -4.21 3.06 24.26
CA PRO A 251 -4.41 2.97 22.82
C PRO A 251 -3.05 3.23 22.13
N PRO A 252 -2.71 2.47 21.08
CA PRO A 252 -1.53 2.78 20.30
C PRO A 252 -1.64 4.21 19.80
N LEU A 253 -0.59 4.98 20.00
CA LEU A 253 -0.50 6.35 19.52
C LEU A 253 -0.62 6.33 18.00
N SER A 254 -1.48 7.20 17.46
CA SER A 254 -1.71 7.26 16.00
C SER A 254 -0.42 7.48 15.20
N ASP A 255 0.61 8.07 15.81
CA ASP A 255 1.89 8.37 15.16
C ASP A 255 2.95 7.26 15.33
N GLN A 256 2.61 6.16 16.02
CA GLN A 256 3.54 5.08 16.35
C GLN A 256 3.70 4.06 15.22
N VAL A 257 2.66 3.89 14.40
CA VAL A 257 2.66 2.96 13.27
C VAL A 257 2.26 3.69 12.01
N ALA A 258 3.21 3.94 11.12
CA ALA A 258 2.98 4.65 9.88
C ALA A 258 3.16 3.74 8.65
N GLY A 259 2.48 4.08 7.56
CA GLY A 259 2.59 3.39 6.28
C GLY A 259 2.63 4.34 5.10
N PHE A 260 3.45 3.99 4.10
CA PHE A 260 3.52 4.69 2.82
C PHE A 260 3.20 3.73 1.68
N ASP A 261 2.50 4.21 0.69
CA ASP A 261 2.36 3.51 -0.59
C ASP A 261 2.18 4.51 -1.73
N LEU A 262 2.62 4.16 -2.91
CA LEU A 262 2.45 4.98 -4.11
C LEU A 262 1.04 4.86 -4.66
N HIS A 263 0.42 3.69 -4.51
CA HIS A 263 -0.88 3.38 -5.09
C HIS A 263 -2.03 3.93 -4.23
N PRO A 264 -2.88 4.84 -4.76
CA PRO A 264 -3.94 5.49 -3.96
C PRO A 264 -4.95 4.50 -3.39
N LEU A 265 -5.30 3.44 -4.14
CA LEU A 265 -6.23 2.41 -3.68
C LEU A 265 -5.65 1.55 -2.55
N ALA A 266 -4.34 1.26 -2.59
CA ALA A 266 -3.64 0.57 -1.52
C ALA A 266 -3.68 1.40 -0.23
N VAL A 267 -3.38 2.70 -0.33
CA VAL A 267 -3.46 3.65 0.79
C VAL A 267 -4.87 3.69 1.38
N LEU A 268 -5.90 3.80 0.55
CA LEU A 268 -7.29 3.81 1.01
C LEU A 268 -7.65 2.49 1.71
N THR A 269 -7.26 1.34 1.13
CA THR A 269 -7.46 0.02 1.74
C THR A 269 -6.75 -0.10 3.09
N ALA A 270 -5.50 0.37 3.17
CA ALA A 270 -4.73 0.37 4.41
C ALA A 270 -5.38 1.27 5.48
N LYS A 271 -5.91 2.44 5.10
CA LYS A 271 -6.66 3.32 6.00
C LYS A 271 -7.91 2.63 6.55
N VAL A 272 -8.67 1.91 5.71
CA VAL A 272 -9.84 1.15 6.17
C VAL A 272 -9.45 0.05 7.16
N ASN A 273 -8.41 -0.72 6.84
CA ASN A 273 -7.90 -1.76 7.74
C ASN A 273 -7.38 -1.17 9.06
N TYR A 274 -6.67 -0.05 9.00
CA TYR A 274 -6.18 0.67 10.19
C TYR A 274 -7.34 1.14 11.07
N LEU A 275 -8.33 1.78 10.43
CA LEU A 275 -9.55 2.26 11.09
C LEU A 275 -10.31 1.12 11.77
N ALA A 276 -10.45 -0.04 11.13
CA ALA A 276 -11.13 -1.20 11.69
C ALA A 276 -10.44 -1.75 12.95
N VAL A 277 -9.13 -1.58 13.08
CA VAL A 277 -8.41 -1.90 14.31
C VAL A 277 -8.62 -0.82 15.38
N MET A 278 -8.59 0.47 14.99
CA MET A 278 -8.70 1.59 15.93
C MET A 278 -10.13 1.81 16.44
N ALA A 279 -11.15 1.58 15.62
CA ALA A 279 -12.58 1.86 15.94
C ALA A 279 -13.19 0.98 17.04
N ARG A 280 -12.42 0.05 17.63
CA ARG A 280 -12.83 -0.76 18.79
C ARG A 280 -12.88 0.02 20.11
N GLN A 281 -12.35 1.22 20.11
CA GLN A 281 -12.38 2.14 21.25
C GLN A 281 -13.12 3.41 20.82
N PRO A 282 -13.68 4.19 21.77
CA PRO A 282 -14.20 5.50 21.46
C PRO A 282 -13.14 6.33 20.72
N LEU A 283 -13.54 7.01 19.66
CA LEU A 283 -12.63 7.89 18.94
C LEU A 283 -12.13 8.98 19.90
N PRO A 284 -10.85 9.36 19.82
CA PRO A 284 -10.29 10.44 20.64
C PRO A 284 -11.08 11.74 20.43
N GLU A 285 -11.27 12.56 21.48
CA GLU A 285 -11.93 13.87 21.37
C GLU A 285 -11.24 14.79 20.36
N ALA A 286 -9.91 14.70 20.24
CA ALA A 286 -9.11 15.42 19.25
C ALA A 286 -9.30 14.91 17.81
N GLY A 287 -10.10 13.86 17.61
CA GLY A 287 -10.24 13.15 16.36
C GLY A 287 -9.14 12.11 16.13
N LEU A 288 -9.35 11.27 15.10
CA LEU A 288 -8.41 10.25 14.65
C LEU A 288 -7.73 10.72 13.36
N PHE A 289 -6.42 10.68 13.34
CA PHE A 289 -5.61 10.88 12.17
C PHE A 289 -4.95 9.55 11.80
N LEU A 290 -5.12 9.10 10.56
CA LEU A 290 -4.62 7.82 10.09
C LEU A 290 -3.22 8.01 9.48
N PRO A 291 -2.14 7.49 10.08
CA PRO A 291 -0.77 7.70 9.60
C PRO A 291 -0.43 6.79 8.41
N VAL A 292 -1.29 6.79 7.42
CA VAL A 292 -1.12 6.09 6.14
C VAL A 292 -1.17 7.11 5.02
N TYR A 293 -0.06 7.24 4.29
CA TYR A 293 0.15 8.35 3.36
C TYR A 293 0.44 7.85 1.95
N ARG A 294 -0.10 8.54 0.96
CA ARG A 294 0.32 8.36 -0.41
C ARG A 294 1.68 9.03 -0.61
N TYR A 295 2.73 8.21 -0.71
CA TYR A 295 4.10 8.70 -0.72
C TYR A 295 5.02 7.79 -1.52
N ASP A 296 5.91 8.40 -2.31
CA ASP A 296 6.95 7.68 -3.03
C ASP A 296 8.21 7.60 -2.16
N ALA A 297 8.51 6.42 -1.64
CA ALA A 297 9.65 6.20 -0.77
C ALA A 297 11.02 6.36 -1.46
N LEU A 298 11.06 6.30 -2.80
CA LEU A 298 12.27 6.53 -3.58
C LEU A 298 12.42 7.98 -4.04
N ASN A 299 11.30 8.70 -4.29
CA ASN A 299 11.30 10.10 -4.71
C ASN A 299 10.73 10.99 -3.60
N ILE A 300 11.48 11.10 -2.51
CA ILE A 300 11.07 11.91 -1.36
C ILE A 300 11.20 13.41 -1.67
N PRO A 301 10.37 14.28 -1.05
CA PRO A 301 10.53 15.73 -1.14
C PRO A 301 11.93 16.19 -0.74
N ILE A 302 12.40 17.25 -1.36
CA ILE A 302 13.75 17.79 -1.16
C ILE A 302 13.67 19.11 -0.43
N LEU A 303 14.36 19.21 0.71
CA LEU A 303 14.49 20.48 1.44
C LEU A 303 15.54 21.37 0.77
N ARG A 304 15.14 22.58 0.34
CA ARG A 304 16.01 23.62 -0.23
C ARG A 304 15.82 24.94 0.54
N GLY A 305 16.72 25.24 1.45
CA GLY A 305 16.57 26.41 2.32
C GLY A 305 15.28 26.31 3.14
N ASP A 306 14.40 27.33 3.03
CA ASP A 306 13.12 27.38 3.72
C ASP A 306 11.94 26.83 2.89
N THR A 307 12.23 26.00 1.91
CA THR A 307 11.23 25.47 0.98
C THR A 307 11.36 23.96 0.86
N LEU A 308 10.24 23.25 0.92
CA LEU A 308 10.12 21.83 0.62
C LEU A 308 9.66 21.69 -0.84
N VAL A 309 10.53 21.16 -1.69
CA VAL A 309 10.23 20.88 -3.11
C VAL A 309 9.55 19.53 -3.21
N ILE A 310 8.30 19.53 -3.65
CA ILE A 310 7.43 18.35 -3.73
C ILE A 310 7.07 18.07 -5.19
N ASP A 311 7.54 16.95 -5.73
CA ASP A 311 6.98 16.38 -6.96
C ASP A 311 5.68 15.65 -6.61
N THR A 312 4.55 16.10 -7.16
CA THR A 312 3.25 15.49 -6.88
C THR A 312 3.04 14.13 -7.55
N GLY A 313 3.93 13.73 -8.47
CA GLY A 313 3.74 12.55 -9.31
C GLY A 313 2.87 12.80 -10.56
N CYS A 314 2.09 13.88 -10.56
CA CYS A 314 1.14 14.24 -11.63
C CYS A 314 1.71 15.31 -12.60
N GLY A 315 3.03 15.41 -12.71
CA GLY A 315 3.67 16.39 -13.58
C GLY A 315 3.79 17.81 -12.99
N LEU A 316 3.29 18.05 -11.79
CA LEU A 316 3.43 19.32 -11.08
C LEU A 316 4.49 19.20 -9.98
N VAL A 317 5.42 20.16 -9.95
CA VAL A 317 6.39 20.32 -8.85
C VAL A 317 6.01 21.59 -8.09
N CYS A 318 5.84 21.48 -6.78
CA CYS A 318 5.46 22.58 -5.90
C CYS A 318 6.60 22.93 -4.94
N ASP A 319 6.91 24.23 -4.86
CA ASP A 319 7.81 24.79 -3.89
C ASP A 319 6.98 25.26 -2.67
N VAL A 320 6.90 24.42 -1.64
CA VAL A 320 6.04 24.64 -0.47
C VAL A 320 6.86 25.30 0.64
N PRO A 321 6.49 26.49 1.14
CA PRO A 321 7.19 27.13 2.26
C PRO A 321 7.22 26.23 3.50
N LEU A 322 8.35 26.15 4.19
CA LEU A 322 8.51 25.31 5.38
C LEU A 322 7.61 25.76 6.54
N SER A 323 7.28 27.05 6.60
CA SER A 323 6.26 27.61 7.52
C SER A 323 4.91 26.95 7.32
N LEU A 324 4.44 26.87 6.06
CA LEU A 324 3.19 26.23 5.69
C LEU A 324 3.22 24.71 5.96
N CYS A 325 4.38 24.06 5.68
CA CYS A 325 4.54 22.64 6.01
C CYS A 325 4.40 22.39 7.53
N ARG A 326 5.06 23.19 8.37
CA ARG A 326 4.97 23.07 9.84
C ARG A 326 3.55 23.30 10.33
N GLN A 327 2.88 24.33 9.81
CA GLN A 327 1.48 24.61 10.13
C GLN A 327 0.57 23.42 9.74
N ALA A 328 0.76 22.82 8.57
CA ALA A 328 0.02 21.65 8.12
C ALA A 328 0.26 20.42 9.01
N VAL A 329 1.48 20.22 9.52
CA VAL A 329 1.79 19.13 10.46
C VAL A 329 1.13 19.35 11.83
N GLU A 330 1.15 20.58 12.33
CA GLU A 330 0.58 20.94 13.64
C GLU A 330 -0.95 20.89 13.63
N MET A 331 -1.57 21.52 12.63
CA MET A 331 -3.03 21.66 12.54
C MET A 331 -3.72 20.40 12.02
N ARG A 332 -3.01 19.57 11.26
CA ARG A 332 -3.56 18.39 10.55
C ARG A 332 -4.84 18.74 9.78
N PRO A 333 -4.81 19.74 8.89
CA PRO A 333 -6.00 20.19 8.17
C PRO A 333 -6.47 19.13 7.17
N ASP A 334 -7.77 19.14 6.87
CA ASP A 334 -8.25 18.49 5.67
C ASP A 334 -7.89 19.31 4.40
N PRO A 335 -8.09 18.80 3.18
CA PRO A 335 -7.75 19.53 1.95
C PRO A 335 -8.50 20.86 1.77
N GLU A 336 -9.76 20.97 2.22
CA GLU A 336 -10.54 22.22 2.16
C GLU A 336 -9.98 23.26 3.13
N GLU A 337 -9.70 22.85 4.37
CA GLU A 337 -9.06 23.70 5.39
C GLU A 337 -7.66 24.15 4.91
N PHE A 338 -6.86 23.26 4.32
CA PHE A 338 -5.56 23.60 3.76
C PHE A 338 -5.66 24.66 2.66
N LEU A 339 -6.61 24.50 1.71
CA LEU A 339 -6.86 25.47 0.65
C LEU A 339 -7.44 26.80 1.15
N SER A 340 -7.96 26.85 2.38
CA SER A 340 -8.39 28.11 3.00
C SER A 340 -7.20 29.00 3.39
N MET A 341 -6.00 28.41 3.57
CA MET A 341 -4.77 29.14 3.86
C MET A 341 -4.29 29.90 2.62
N PRO A 342 -3.99 31.22 2.71
CA PRO A 342 -3.64 32.04 1.54
C PRO A 342 -2.44 31.52 0.76
N GLU A 343 -1.41 31.02 1.46
CA GLU A 343 -0.17 30.49 0.85
C GLU A 343 -0.46 29.19 0.08
N ALA A 344 -1.24 28.27 0.66
CA ALA A 344 -1.63 27.03 0.01
C ALA A 344 -2.49 27.27 -1.23
N ARG A 345 -3.44 28.23 -1.15
CA ARG A 345 -4.28 28.63 -2.28
C ARG A 345 -3.42 29.18 -3.43
N GLY A 346 -2.40 29.97 -3.12
CA GLY A 346 -1.47 30.54 -4.10
C GLY A 346 -0.74 29.47 -4.92
N LEU A 347 -0.39 28.33 -4.32
CA LEU A 347 0.31 27.23 -5.01
C LEU A 347 -0.53 26.53 -6.09
N LEU A 348 -1.85 26.54 -5.97
CA LEU A 348 -2.75 25.72 -6.79
C LEU A 348 -3.76 26.53 -7.62
N THR A 349 -3.54 27.83 -7.79
CA THR A 349 -4.49 28.75 -8.46
C THR A 349 -4.77 28.41 -9.92
N SER A 350 -3.82 27.79 -10.63
CA SER A 350 -3.93 27.46 -12.06
C SER A 350 -4.84 26.27 -12.37
N LEU A 351 -5.35 25.57 -11.36
CA LEU A 351 -6.10 24.32 -11.49
C LEU A 351 -7.62 24.51 -11.31
N PRO A 352 -8.46 23.64 -11.90
CA PRO A 352 -9.89 23.62 -11.63
C PRO A 352 -10.17 23.22 -10.17
N PRO A 353 -11.35 23.56 -9.59
CA PRO A 353 -11.65 23.36 -8.17
C PRO A 353 -11.39 21.94 -7.65
N ASN A 354 -11.87 20.91 -8.35
CA ASN A 354 -11.70 19.52 -7.94
C ASN A 354 -10.26 19.03 -8.05
N GLY A 355 -9.53 19.51 -9.08
CA GLY A 355 -8.08 19.29 -9.20
C GLY A 355 -7.30 19.91 -8.05
N ARG A 356 -7.73 21.08 -7.53
CA ARG A 356 -7.11 21.72 -6.35
C ARG A 356 -7.27 20.89 -5.09
N LEU A 357 -8.47 20.35 -4.83
CA LEU A 357 -8.71 19.51 -3.65
C LEU A 357 -7.86 18.25 -3.67
N LEU A 358 -7.83 17.56 -4.80
CA LEU A 358 -7.01 16.36 -4.96
C LEU A 358 -5.52 16.67 -4.75
N LEU A 359 -5.00 17.73 -5.39
CA LEU A 359 -3.59 18.10 -5.25
C LEU A 359 -3.26 18.64 -3.85
N ALA A 360 -4.18 19.33 -3.19
CA ALA A 360 -4.04 19.70 -1.79
C ALA A 360 -3.87 18.46 -0.90
N GLY A 361 -4.68 17.43 -1.11
CA GLY A 361 -4.56 16.14 -0.43
C GLY A 361 -3.22 15.45 -0.72
N ILE A 362 -2.75 15.45 -1.96
CA ILE A 362 -1.43 14.91 -2.33
C ILE A 362 -0.31 15.68 -1.64
N LEU A 363 -0.35 17.01 -1.64
CA LEU A 363 0.66 17.84 -0.95
C LEU A 363 0.67 17.56 0.54
N LEU A 364 -0.50 17.50 1.18
CA LEU A 364 -0.62 17.17 2.60
C LEU A 364 -0.03 15.80 2.92
N ASN A 365 -0.34 14.76 2.14
CA ASN A 365 0.26 13.43 2.33
C ASN A 365 1.79 13.47 2.22
N ARG A 366 2.34 14.19 1.22
CA ARG A 366 3.79 14.34 1.06
C ARG A 366 4.44 15.09 2.22
N ILE A 367 3.79 16.14 2.71
CA ILE A 367 4.24 16.92 3.87
C ILE A 367 4.23 16.03 5.12
N TRP A 368 3.10 15.40 5.45
CA TRP A 368 2.99 14.57 6.64
C TRP A 368 3.95 13.38 6.62
N ALA A 369 4.07 12.67 5.50
CA ALA A 369 5.01 11.58 5.35
C ALA A 369 6.46 12.04 5.55
N PHE A 370 6.84 13.20 4.99
CA PHE A 370 8.19 13.76 5.14
C PHE A 370 8.57 14.03 6.60
N PHE A 371 7.62 14.51 7.41
CA PHE A 371 7.87 14.78 8.83
C PHE A 371 7.74 13.55 9.74
N HIS A 372 7.07 12.48 9.29
CA HIS A 372 6.84 11.25 10.07
C HIS A 372 7.66 10.04 9.58
N GLN A 373 8.69 10.26 8.78
CA GLN A 373 9.40 9.19 8.10
C GLN A 373 10.44 8.43 8.95
N LYS A 374 10.73 8.82 10.18
CA LYS A 374 11.74 8.14 11.02
C LYS A 374 11.11 7.14 11.97
N ALA A 375 11.61 5.88 11.93
CA ALA A 375 11.11 4.78 12.75
C ALA A 375 12.26 3.97 13.37
N ASP A 376 11.96 3.30 14.47
CA ASP A 376 12.87 2.37 15.16
C ASP A 376 12.91 1.02 14.44
N ILE A 377 11.75 0.63 13.86
CA ILE A 377 11.60 -0.55 13.02
C ILE A 377 10.99 -0.15 11.66
N VAL A 378 11.72 -0.46 10.60
CA VAL A 378 11.19 -0.43 9.22
C VAL A 378 10.92 -1.86 8.78
N MET A 379 9.71 -2.11 8.32
CA MET A 379 9.19 -3.43 7.99
C MET A 379 8.48 -3.41 6.65
N GLY A 380 8.29 -4.56 6.00
CA GLY A 380 7.47 -4.61 4.79
C GLY A 380 7.86 -5.70 3.80
N ASN A 381 7.15 -5.65 2.69
CA ASN A 381 7.41 -6.44 1.50
C ASN A 381 7.59 -5.49 0.32
N PRO A 382 8.79 -4.97 0.07
CA PRO A 382 9.02 -4.00 -1.00
C PRO A 382 8.76 -4.59 -2.39
N PRO A 383 8.48 -3.76 -3.42
CA PRO A 383 8.12 -4.23 -4.76
C PRO A 383 9.26 -5.04 -5.41
N TRP A 384 8.95 -6.25 -5.95
CA TRP A 384 9.89 -7.13 -6.63
C TRP A 384 9.81 -6.91 -8.14
N VAL A 385 10.31 -5.79 -8.60
CA VAL A 385 10.32 -5.42 -10.01
C VAL A 385 11.75 -5.25 -10.48
N ASN A 386 12.11 -5.88 -11.60
CA ASN A 386 13.42 -5.62 -12.20
C ASN A 386 13.46 -4.21 -12.78
N TRP A 387 14.60 -3.55 -12.65
CA TRP A 387 14.84 -2.20 -13.15
C TRP A 387 14.36 -1.95 -14.58
N GLU A 388 14.54 -2.92 -15.47
CA GLU A 388 14.16 -2.83 -16.89
C GLU A 388 12.65 -2.70 -17.12
N TYR A 389 11.82 -3.13 -16.16
CA TYR A 389 10.35 -3.10 -16.25
C TYR A 389 9.72 -1.85 -15.63
N LEU A 390 10.51 -0.98 -15.00
CA LEU A 390 10.00 0.30 -14.50
C LEU A 390 9.65 1.23 -15.66
N SER A 391 8.68 2.12 -15.44
CA SER A 391 8.37 3.17 -16.42
C SER A 391 9.60 4.05 -16.69
N PRO A 392 9.78 4.59 -17.90
CA PRO A 392 10.91 5.47 -18.22
C PRO A 392 11.02 6.66 -17.26
N ARG A 393 9.88 7.24 -16.87
CA ARG A 393 9.81 8.36 -15.92
C ARG A 393 10.29 7.95 -14.53
N TYR A 394 9.84 6.79 -14.01
CA TYR A 394 10.25 6.29 -12.71
C TYR A 394 11.73 5.91 -12.67
N ARG A 395 12.23 5.30 -13.76
CA ARG A 395 13.66 5.01 -13.91
C ARG A 395 14.51 6.28 -13.86
N ALA A 396 14.11 7.33 -14.60
CA ALA A 396 14.84 8.60 -14.63
C ALA A 396 14.88 9.24 -13.23
N GLY A 397 13.77 9.24 -12.50
CA GLY A 397 13.68 9.80 -11.14
C GLY A 397 14.54 9.07 -10.11
N SER A 398 14.63 7.73 -10.20
CA SER A 398 15.33 6.91 -9.21
C SER A 398 16.75 6.48 -9.61
N GLN A 399 17.19 6.77 -10.84
CA GLN A 399 18.48 6.32 -11.37
C GLN A 399 19.69 6.79 -10.55
N HIS A 400 19.64 8.03 -10.04
CA HIS A 400 20.74 8.58 -9.23
C HIS A 400 20.99 7.80 -7.96
N LEU A 401 19.94 7.24 -7.33
CA LEU A 401 20.04 6.47 -6.08
C LEU A 401 20.85 5.17 -6.23
N TRP A 402 20.76 4.53 -7.39
CA TRP A 402 21.56 3.33 -7.66
C TRP A 402 23.05 3.63 -7.64
N GLY A 403 23.45 4.78 -8.17
CA GLY A 403 24.83 5.26 -8.12
C GLY A 403 25.23 5.71 -6.72
N GLU A 404 24.36 6.47 -6.05
CA GLU A 404 24.57 6.99 -4.71
C GLU A 404 24.81 5.88 -3.68
N TYR A 405 24.00 4.81 -3.74
CA TYR A 405 24.18 3.66 -2.83
C TYR A 405 25.23 2.64 -3.32
N GLY A 406 25.84 2.87 -4.48
CA GLY A 406 26.86 1.98 -5.05
C GLY A 406 26.33 0.61 -5.47
N LEU A 407 25.04 0.52 -5.84
CA LEU A 407 24.39 -0.75 -6.18
C LEU A 407 24.71 -1.22 -7.59
N LEU A 408 24.99 -0.31 -8.53
CA LEU A 408 25.30 -0.66 -9.92
C LEU A 408 26.74 -1.09 -10.07
N GLN A 409 26.96 -2.36 -10.37
CA GLN A 409 28.26 -2.92 -10.72
C GLN A 409 28.62 -2.75 -12.20
N VAL A 410 27.64 -2.35 -13.03
CA VAL A 410 27.76 -2.23 -14.48
C VAL A 410 27.60 -0.77 -14.89
N LYS A 411 28.50 -0.25 -15.73
CA LYS A 411 28.50 1.14 -16.23
C LYS A 411 28.22 1.18 -17.74
N GLY A 412 27.63 2.29 -18.20
CA GLY A 412 27.42 2.58 -19.63
C GLY A 412 26.24 1.82 -20.26
N PRO A 413 26.30 1.46 -21.57
CA PRO A 413 25.17 0.84 -22.30
C PRO A 413 24.67 -0.49 -21.72
N ARG A 414 25.48 -1.16 -20.91
CA ARG A 414 25.10 -2.41 -20.23
C ARG A 414 24.16 -2.23 -19.04
N LEU A 415 23.92 -0.98 -18.59
CA LEU A 415 22.94 -0.65 -17.56
C LEU A 415 21.52 -1.14 -17.90
N GLY A 416 21.14 -1.11 -19.20
CA GLY A 416 19.85 -1.62 -19.68
C GLY A 416 19.67 -3.14 -19.56
N PHE A 417 20.73 -3.88 -19.26
CA PHE A 417 20.70 -5.34 -19.06
C PHE A 417 20.89 -5.74 -17.58
N SER A 418 20.91 -4.75 -16.68
CA SER A 418 20.99 -5.03 -15.24
C SER A 418 19.68 -5.66 -14.77
N LYS A 419 19.75 -6.89 -14.29
CA LYS A 419 18.63 -7.61 -13.65
C LYS A 419 18.50 -7.26 -12.16
N GLU A 420 19.01 -6.10 -11.75
CA GLU A 420 18.90 -5.64 -10.37
C GLU A 420 17.43 -5.42 -10.01
N ASP A 421 17.08 -5.86 -8.82
CA ASP A 421 15.72 -5.79 -8.29
C ASP A 421 15.52 -4.50 -7.50
N VAL A 422 14.41 -3.81 -7.77
CA VAL A 422 14.06 -2.56 -7.08
C VAL A 422 13.97 -2.75 -5.58
N SER A 423 13.61 -3.96 -5.09
CA SER A 423 13.57 -4.23 -3.66
C SER A 423 14.91 -4.02 -2.96
N THR A 424 16.03 -4.22 -3.69
CA THR A 424 17.37 -3.93 -3.18
C THR A 424 17.60 -2.43 -3.01
N LEU A 425 17.23 -1.63 -4.03
CA LEU A 425 17.28 -0.17 -3.94
C LEU A 425 16.38 0.35 -2.81
N PHE A 426 15.18 -0.21 -2.73
CA PHE A 426 14.20 0.14 -1.70
C PHE A 426 14.73 -0.15 -0.29
N THR A 427 15.43 -1.28 -0.10
CA THR A 427 16.07 -1.64 1.16
C THR A 427 17.14 -0.62 1.55
N CYS A 428 17.99 -0.22 0.60
CA CYS A 428 19.02 0.79 0.85
C CYS A 428 18.44 2.17 1.16
N ALA A 429 17.41 2.61 0.42
CA ALA A 429 16.71 3.85 0.70
C ALA A 429 16.01 3.82 2.08
N ALA A 430 15.45 2.69 2.47
CA ALA A 430 14.82 2.53 3.78
C ALA A 430 15.83 2.60 4.94
N LEU A 431 17.01 1.98 4.79
CA LEU A 431 18.11 2.07 5.75
C LEU A 431 18.60 3.51 5.94
N ASP A 432 18.76 4.24 4.85
CA ASP A 432 19.26 5.61 4.87
C ASP A 432 18.22 6.62 5.37
N ARG A 433 17.04 6.59 4.78
CA ARG A 433 16.05 7.66 4.90
C ARG A 433 15.08 7.49 6.04
N PHE A 434 14.67 6.25 6.35
CA PHE A 434 13.54 6.00 7.25
C PHE A 434 13.94 5.39 8.59
N LEU A 435 15.06 4.70 8.68
CA LEU A 435 15.48 4.06 9.91
C LEU A 435 16.29 5.00 10.80
N VAL A 436 16.03 5.01 12.09
CA VAL A 436 16.88 5.73 13.07
C VAL A 436 18.25 5.04 13.21
N PRO A 437 19.30 5.73 13.70
CA PRO A 437 20.58 5.10 14.03
C PRO A 437 20.39 3.88 14.95
N GLY A 438 21.02 2.76 14.62
CA GLY A 438 20.89 1.51 15.37
C GLY A 438 19.56 0.78 15.22
N GLY A 439 18.62 1.32 14.47
CA GLY A 439 17.29 0.72 14.23
C GLY A 439 17.34 -0.61 13.48
N ARG A 440 16.19 -1.26 13.34
CA ARG A 440 16.01 -2.57 12.69
C ARG A 440 15.17 -2.48 11.44
N LEU A 441 15.64 -3.08 10.36
CA LEU A 441 14.88 -3.29 9.13
C LEU A 441 14.56 -4.78 8.98
N SER A 442 13.30 -5.12 8.74
CA SER A 442 12.89 -6.50 8.46
C SER A 442 12.01 -6.53 7.22
N PHE A 443 12.56 -7.03 6.12
CA PHE A 443 11.91 -7.09 4.81
C PHE A 443 11.81 -8.51 4.27
N ILE A 444 10.80 -8.71 3.40
CA ILE A 444 10.69 -9.90 2.56
C ILE A 444 11.36 -9.58 1.21
N LEU A 445 12.47 -10.24 0.92
CA LEU A 445 13.23 -10.02 -0.30
C LEU A 445 13.28 -11.27 -1.18
N ARG A 446 13.59 -11.12 -2.46
CA ARG A 446 13.92 -12.25 -3.31
C ARG A 446 15.17 -12.97 -2.78
N GLN A 447 15.14 -14.30 -2.68
CA GLN A 447 16.27 -15.12 -2.28
C GLN A 447 17.52 -14.85 -3.16
N ALA A 448 17.32 -14.54 -4.44
CA ALA A 448 18.38 -14.22 -5.39
C ALA A 448 19.28 -13.06 -4.93
N THR A 449 18.78 -12.10 -4.15
CA THR A 449 19.59 -11.01 -3.56
C THR A 449 20.77 -11.54 -2.76
N PHE A 450 20.64 -12.71 -2.14
CA PHE A 450 21.69 -13.33 -1.29
C PHE A 450 22.50 -14.40 -2.00
N ARG A 451 21.98 -15.02 -3.07
CA ARG A 451 22.58 -16.20 -3.71
C ARG A 451 23.07 -15.97 -5.13
N SER A 452 22.57 -14.97 -5.84
CA SER A 452 22.99 -14.70 -7.22
C SER A 452 24.39 -14.07 -7.25
N ALA A 453 25.23 -14.50 -8.18
CA ALA A 453 26.55 -13.90 -8.38
C ALA A 453 26.46 -12.43 -8.86
N GLN A 454 25.43 -12.10 -9.63
CA GLN A 454 25.24 -10.78 -10.25
C GLN A 454 24.24 -9.90 -9.49
N ASN A 455 23.00 -10.40 -9.25
CA ASN A 455 21.96 -9.63 -8.58
C ASN A 455 22.30 -9.43 -7.10
N GLY A 456 22.18 -8.19 -6.61
CA GLY A 456 22.44 -7.83 -5.22
C GLY A 456 23.93 -7.77 -4.85
N ALA A 457 24.85 -7.83 -5.82
CA ALA A 457 26.29 -7.74 -5.53
C ALA A 457 26.65 -6.42 -4.82
N GLY A 458 26.07 -5.30 -5.25
CA GLY A 458 26.26 -4.01 -4.58
C GLY A 458 25.72 -3.98 -3.16
N PHE A 459 24.55 -4.58 -2.93
CA PHE A 459 23.95 -4.72 -1.59
C PHE A 459 24.84 -5.56 -0.65
N ARG A 460 25.45 -6.64 -1.14
CA ARG A 460 26.31 -7.52 -0.33
C ARG A 460 27.67 -6.94 0.02
N ARG A 461 27.94 -5.67 -0.30
CA ARG A 461 29.07 -4.92 0.28
C ARG A 461 28.79 -4.47 1.72
N PHE A 462 27.51 -4.51 2.14
CA PHE A 462 27.01 -4.12 3.47
C PHE A 462 27.36 -2.68 3.86
N TYR A 463 27.51 -1.82 2.86
CA TYR A 463 27.87 -0.43 2.96
C TYR A 463 27.23 0.39 1.84
N LEU A 464 26.69 1.58 2.17
CA LEU A 464 26.11 2.53 1.24
C LEU A 464 27.06 3.70 1.01
N ASP A 465 27.51 3.89 -0.23
CA ASP A 465 28.60 4.82 -0.57
C ASP A 465 28.25 6.28 -0.26
N GLY A 466 27.15 6.82 -0.78
CA GLY A 466 26.78 8.23 -0.64
C GLY A 466 26.58 8.67 0.81
N PRO A 467 25.72 8.00 1.59
CA PRO A 467 25.55 8.35 3.00
C PRO A 467 26.69 7.89 3.91
N GLY A 468 27.65 7.09 3.43
CA GLY A 468 28.73 6.56 4.26
C GLY A 468 28.23 5.64 5.38
N LEU A 469 27.24 4.78 5.09
CA LEU A 469 26.48 4.05 6.09
C LEU A 469 26.80 2.55 6.06
N ASP A 470 27.28 2.03 7.20
CA ASP A 470 27.40 0.59 7.42
C ASP A 470 26.06 -0.03 7.83
N PHE A 471 25.79 -1.25 7.37
CA PHE A 471 24.68 -2.04 7.87
C PHE A 471 25.05 -3.51 8.06
N ARG A 472 24.42 -4.15 9.02
CA ARG A 472 24.68 -5.56 9.37
C ARG A 472 23.44 -6.40 9.13
N VAL A 473 23.58 -7.46 8.33
CA VAL A 473 22.56 -8.52 8.26
C VAL A 473 22.70 -9.37 9.53
N LEU A 474 21.65 -9.34 10.36
CA LEU A 474 21.60 -10.07 11.62
C LEU A 474 21.12 -11.51 11.41
N LYS A 475 20.20 -11.71 10.45
CA LYS A 475 19.59 -13.04 10.19
C LYS A 475 18.94 -13.07 8.82
N VAL A 476 18.96 -14.24 8.18
CA VAL A 476 18.19 -14.56 6.98
C VAL A 476 17.35 -15.80 7.25
N GLU A 477 16.03 -15.75 7.00
CA GLU A 477 15.16 -16.92 7.00
C GLU A 477 14.75 -17.22 5.54
N ASP A 478 15.25 -18.30 4.99
CA ASP A 478 15.03 -18.72 3.61
C ASP A 478 13.73 -19.53 3.50
N LEU A 479 12.78 -18.97 2.77
CA LEU A 479 11.45 -19.52 2.56
C LEU A 479 11.29 -20.16 1.16
N GLY A 480 12.38 -20.32 0.42
CA GLY A 480 12.34 -20.77 -0.99
C GLY A 480 11.66 -22.12 -1.19
N HIS A 481 11.67 -23.01 -0.19
CA HIS A 481 11.03 -24.33 -0.25
C HIS A 481 9.55 -24.33 0.19
N ILE A 482 9.08 -23.30 0.90
CA ILE A 482 7.70 -23.27 1.41
C ILE A 482 6.74 -22.46 0.53
N ARG A 483 7.26 -21.57 -0.35
CA ARG A 483 6.48 -20.74 -1.28
C ARG A 483 5.26 -20.11 -0.61
N PRO A 484 5.46 -19.07 0.22
CA PRO A 484 4.41 -18.53 1.07
C PRO A 484 3.31 -17.77 0.31
N PHE A 485 3.55 -17.37 -0.92
CA PHE A 485 2.61 -16.63 -1.77
C PHE A 485 1.91 -17.56 -2.76
N ASP A 486 0.58 -17.45 -2.87
CA ASP A 486 -0.20 -18.21 -3.85
C ASP A 486 0.08 -17.70 -5.27
N GLY A 487 0.27 -18.65 -6.20
CA GLY A 487 0.54 -18.34 -7.61
C GLY A 487 1.94 -17.81 -7.93
N ILE A 488 2.79 -17.58 -6.94
CA ILE A 488 4.15 -17.05 -7.14
C ILE A 488 5.18 -18.16 -6.96
N CYS A 489 6.02 -18.33 -7.98
CA CYS A 489 7.11 -19.30 -7.95
C CYS A 489 8.45 -18.70 -7.49
N THR A 490 8.54 -17.39 -7.33
CA THR A 490 9.78 -16.70 -6.92
C THR A 490 10.17 -17.08 -5.49
N PRO A 491 11.36 -17.65 -5.26
CA PRO A 491 11.86 -17.91 -3.91
C PRO A 491 12.12 -16.61 -3.16
N VAL A 492 11.70 -16.58 -1.88
CA VAL A 492 11.85 -15.40 -1.02
C VAL A 492 12.56 -15.74 0.28
N ALA A 493 13.07 -14.72 0.94
CA ALA A 493 13.67 -14.79 2.26
C ALA A 493 13.25 -13.60 3.12
N LEU A 494 13.08 -13.83 4.43
CA LEU A 494 13.00 -12.75 5.42
C LEU A 494 14.42 -12.34 5.77
N VAL A 495 14.70 -11.05 5.71
CA VAL A 495 15.98 -10.50 6.11
C VAL A 495 15.79 -9.54 7.28
N LEU A 496 16.66 -9.67 8.28
CA LEU A 496 16.76 -8.77 9.41
C LEU A 496 18.08 -8.03 9.36
N ILE A 497 18.03 -6.70 9.34
CA ILE A 497 19.18 -5.82 9.19
C ILE A 497 19.21 -4.82 10.33
N GLN A 498 20.41 -4.46 10.78
CA GLN A 498 20.67 -3.36 11.69
C GLN A 498 21.41 -2.24 10.97
N ARG A 499 20.90 -1.01 11.10
CA ARG A 499 21.55 0.21 10.64
C ARG A 499 22.72 0.59 11.54
N ASP A 500 23.73 1.27 10.97
CA ASP A 500 24.92 1.78 11.68
C ASP A 500 25.69 0.69 12.45
N ALA A 501 25.79 -0.49 11.85
CA ALA A 501 26.50 -1.61 12.42
C ALA A 501 27.38 -2.27 11.36
N ARG A 502 28.67 -2.46 11.70
CA ARG A 502 29.61 -3.14 10.82
C ARG A 502 29.21 -4.60 10.64
N HIS A 503 29.20 -5.04 9.39
CA HIS A 503 28.82 -6.41 9.05
C HIS A 503 29.86 -7.43 9.58
N VAL A 504 29.37 -8.58 10.05
CA VAL A 504 30.16 -9.66 10.59
C VAL A 504 29.67 -10.99 10.05
N PHE A 505 30.59 -11.82 9.58
CA PHE A 505 30.34 -13.21 9.21
C PHE A 505 30.72 -14.17 10.36
N PRO A 506 30.11 -15.37 10.43
CA PRO A 506 29.03 -15.87 9.58
C PRO A 506 27.66 -15.24 9.91
N VAL A 507 26.77 -15.15 8.91
CA VAL A 507 25.38 -14.71 9.11
C VAL A 507 24.54 -15.90 9.55
N PRO A 508 23.73 -15.80 10.62
CA PRO A 508 22.71 -16.78 10.98
C PRO A 508 21.72 -16.95 9.82
N TYR A 509 21.60 -18.17 9.30
CA TYR A 509 20.78 -18.51 8.16
C TYR A 509 19.84 -19.67 8.53
N ARG A 510 18.55 -19.49 8.36
CA ARG A 510 17.53 -20.48 8.71
C ARG A 510 16.76 -20.94 7.49
N HIS A 511 16.81 -22.21 7.21
CA HIS A 511 16.07 -22.85 6.13
C HIS A 511 14.69 -23.32 6.60
N TRP A 512 13.66 -22.97 5.86
CA TRP A 512 12.29 -23.40 6.13
C TRP A 512 11.86 -24.49 5.15
N GLN A 513 11.38 -25.61 5.67
CA GLN A 513 10.88 -26.76 4.90
C GLN A 513 9.45 -27.06 5.29
N ALA A 514 8.56 -27.22 4.30
CA ALA A 514 7.16 -27.57 4.54
C ALA A 514 7.02 -29.03 4.99
N LYS A 515 6.22 -29.25 6.03
CA LYS A 515 5.71 -30.56 6.43
C LYS A 515 4.31 -30.80 5.84
N PRO A 516 3.80 -32.06 5.85
CA PRO A 516 2.40 -32.32 5.48
C PRO A 516 1.42 -31.43 6.25
N GLY A 517 0.45 -30.86 5.55
CA GLY A 517 -0.55 -29.93 6.13
C GLY A 517 -0.18 -28.45 6.03
N PHE A 518 1.05 -28.07 5.69
CA PHE A 518 1.49 -26.68 5.58
C PHE A 518 0.56 -25.83 4.69
N ARG A 519 0.26 -26.32 3.47
CA ARG A 519 -0.61 -25.59 2.53
C ARG A 519 -2.02 -25.33 3.09
N ARG A 520 -2.55 -26.25 3.89
CA ARG A 520 -3.85 -26.07 4.55
C ARG A 520 -3.76 -25.03 5.66
N ALA A 521 -2.69 -25.07 6.46
CA ALA A 521 -2.47 -24.14 7.56
C ALA A 521 -2.37 -22.69 7.08
N VAL A 522 -1.57 -22.44 6.03
CA VAL A 522 -1.35 -21.06 5.51
C VAL A 522 -2.55 -20.48 4.74
N ARG A 523 -3.47 -21.32 4.26
CA ARG A 523 -4.67 -20.87 3.56
C ARG A 523 -5.83 -20.50 4.47
N SER A 524 -5.70 -20.74 5.76
CA SER A 524 -6.70 -20.26 6.73
C SER A 524 -6.75 -18.74 6.72
N PRO A 525 -7.95 -18.13 6.66
CA PRO A 525 -8.08 -16.67 6.77
C PRO A 525 -7.47 -16.08 8.03
N ASP A 526 -7.47 -16.87 9.11
CA ASP A 526 -6.97 -16.47 10.43
C ASP A 526 -5.62 -17.13 10.76
N ALA A 527 -4.83 -17.48 9.72
CA ALA A 527 -3.53 -18.08 9.91
C ALA A 527 -2.60 -17.11 10.67
N THR A 528 -2.09 -17.58 11.81
CA THR A 528 -1.06 -16.93 12.62
C THR A 528 0.24 -17.69 12.51
N ILE A 529 1.36 -17.08 12.88
CA ILE A 529 2.64 -17.79 12.90
C ILE A 529 2.57 -19.00 13.84
N ALA A 530 1.89 -18.90 14.97
CA ALA A 530 1.72 -20.01 15.92
C ALA A 530 0.98 -21.19 15.29
N SER A 531 -0.04 -20.94 14.43
CA SER A 531 -0.78 -22.00 13.74
C SER A 531 0.01 -22.63 12.58
N VAL A 532 0.97 -21.92 12.00
CA VAL A 532 1.78 -22.37 10.86
C VAL A 532 3.03 -23.14 11.29
N LEU A 533 3.70 -22.71 12.36
CA LEU A 533 4.97 -23.31 12.84
C LEU A 533 4.96 -24.83 13.02
N PRO A 534 3.90 -25.49 13.52
CA PRO A 534 3.86 -26.96 13.64
C PRO A 534 4.06 -27.68 12.30
N PHE A 535 3.70 -27.04 11.19
CA PHE A 535 3.79 -27.59 9.83
C PHE A 535 5.06 -27.17 9.08
N VAL A 536 6.04 -26.62 9.81
CA VAL A 536 7.34 -26.23 9.27
C VAL A 536 8.46 -26.95 10.02
N ARG A 537 9.48 -27.39 9.29
CA ARG A 537 10.79 -27.74 9.85
C ARG A 537 11.75 -26.59 9.57
N MET A 538 12.47 -26.14 10.57
CA MET A 538 13.48 -25.12 10.46
C MET A 538 14.86 -25.72 10.75
N GLU A 539 15.80 -25.47 9.86
CA GLU A 539 17.19 -25.90 10.00
C GLU A 539 18.09 -24.67 10.08
N ASP A 540 18.81 -24.54 11.19
CA ASP A 540 19.75 -23.46 11.39
C ASP A 540 21.09 -23.79 10.70
N MET A 541 21.55 -22.85 9.92
CA MET A 541 22.80 -22.88 9.17
C MET A 541 23.53 -21.56 9.36
N THR A 542 24.75 -21.49 8.88
CA THR A 542 25.50 -20.23 8.82
C THR A 542 25.93 -19.96 7.38
N ALA A 543 25.76 -18.72 6.93
CA ALA A 543 26.26 -18.27 5.63
C ALA A 543 27.61 -17.56 5.82
N ALA A 544 28.62 -18.03 5.10
CA ALA A 544 29.93 -17.40 4.99
C ALA A 544 30.06 -16.67 3.64
N PRO A 545 31.02 -15.77 3.49
CA PRO A 545 31.34 -15.21 2.18
C PRO A 545 31.78 -16.33 1.21
N ALA A 546 31.35 -16.24 -0.04
CA ALA A 546 31.74 -17.15 -1.11
C ALA A 546 33.18 -16.88 -1.56
#